data_ccd88bf607a5c398d630abd03f1fd46f
#
_entry.id   ccd88bf607a5c398d630abd03f1fd46f
#
_cell.length_a   1.000
_cell.length_b   1.000
_cell.length_c   1.000
_cell.angle_alpha   90.00
_cell.angle_beta   90.00
_cell.angle_gamma   90.00
#
_symmetry.space_group_name_H-M   'P 1'
#
loop_
_entity.id
_entity.type
_entity.pdbx_description
1 polymer ?
#
loop_
_entity_poly.entity_id
_entity_poly.type
_entity_poly.pdbx_seq_one_letter_code
_entity_poly.pdbx_strand_id
1 'polypeptide(L)'
;RDQPRSRGLGDVYKRQEMAATKASAARNTRTKKKERKNIAAGTAHIQSTFNNTIVTITDTQGNTVSWCSTGALNFRGSRKSTPYAAQSAAETAAKVAMEHGMKTVEVYVKGPGSGRESAIRALQATGLEVTMIRDVTPIPHNGCRPPKRRRI
;
A
#
# COMPACT_ATOMS: atom_id res chain seq x y z
N ARG A 1 31.35 -4.96 56.86
CA ARG A 1 29.94 -5.36 57.14
C ARG A 1 29.08 -4.70 56.08
N ASP A 2 28.91 -5.38 54.96
CA ASP A 2 28.08 -4.94 53.87
C ASP A 2 26.62 -5.27 54.17
N GLN A 3 25.81 -4.25 54.29
CA GLN A 3 24.35 -4.41 54.35
C GLN A 3 23.83 -4.71 52.94
N PRO A 4 22.97 -5.72 52.76
CA PRO A 4 22.34 -5.95 51.48
C PRO A 4 21.36 -4.81 51.20
N ARG A 5 21.67 -4.02 50.15
CA ARG A 5 20.72 -3.04 49.61
C ARG A 5 19.52 -3.80 49.06
N SER A 6 18.42 -3.70 49.78
CA SER A 6 17.11 -4.11 49.27
C SER A 6 16.85 -3.33 47.97
N ARG A 7 17.07 -3.94 46.82
CA ARG A 7 16.57 -3.44 45.56
C ARG A 7 15.06 -3.54 45.60
N GLY A 8 14.46 -2.42 45.96
CA GLY A 8 13.12 -2.33 46.42
C GLY A 8 12.09 -2.67 45.34
N LEU A 9 11.06 -3.31 45.81
CA LEU A 9 9.76 -3.43 45.18
C LEU A 9 9.27 -2.11 44.50
N GLY A 10 9.78 -0.95 44.90
CA GLY A 10 9.46 0.35 44.33
C GLY A 10 9.78 0.51 42.85
N ASP A 11 10.81 -0.18 42.34
CA ASP A 11 11.17 -0.09 40.92
C ASP A 11 10.21 -0.91 40.02
N VAL A 12 9.60 -1.94 40.58
CA VAL A 12 8.59 -2.75 39.87
C VAL A 12 7.29 -1.96 39.73
N TYR A 13 6.88 -1.28 40.80
CA TYR A 13 5.67 -0.43 40.73
C TYR A 13 5.82 0.78 39.82
N LYS A 14 6.97 1.45 39.84
CA LYS A 14 7.25 2.54 38.91
C LYS A 14 7.25 2.08 37.43
N ARG A 15 7.76 0.88 37.13
CA ARG A 15 7.70 0.29 35.79
C ARG A 15 6.25 -0.01 35.36
N GLN A 16 5.43 -0.48 36.26
CA GLN A 16 4.02 -0.75 35.98
C GLN A 16 3.23 0.54 35.75
N GLU A 17 3.46 1.59 36.53
CA GLU A 17 2.82 2.88 36.33
C GLU A 17 3.27 3.54 34.99
N MET A 18 4.56 3.47 34.64
CA MET A 18 5.03 3.97 33.34
C MET A 18 4.50 3.16 32.16
N ALA A 19 4.28 1.86 32.32
CA ALA A 19 3.67 1.03 31.30
C ALA A 19 2.17 1.34 31.15
N ALA A 20 1.47 1.57 32.25
CA ALA A 20 0.05 1.94 32.24
C ALA A 20 -0.17 3.34 31.64
N THR A 21 0.69 4.31 31.94
CA THR A 21 0.60 5.66 31.36
C THR A 21 0.92 5.68 29.86
N LYS A 22 1.88 4.85 29.40
CA LYS A 22 2.15 4.68 27.95
C LYS A 22 1.00 3.99 27.24
N ALA A 23 0.35 3.02 27.85
CA ALA A 23 -0.82 2.32 27.27
C ALA A 23 -2.05 3.25 27.19
N SER A 24 -2.25 4.14 28.17
CA SER A 24 -3.35 5.12 28.13
C SER A 24 -3.07 6.25 27.14
N ALA A 25 -1.82 6.69 26.99
CA ALA A 25 -1.44 7.68 25.99
C ALA A 25 -1.61 7.16 24.55
N ALA A 26 -1.37 5.87 24.30
CA ALA A 26 -1.58 5.24 22.99
C ALA A 26 -3.07 5.10 22.61
N ARG A 27 -3.98 5.13 23.57
CA ARG A 27 -5.44 5.05 23.31
C ARG A 27 -6.08 6.37 22.90
N ASN A 28 -5.41 7.49 23.05
CA ASN A 28 -5.96 8.83 22.78
C ASN A 28 -5.53 9.45 21.45
N THR A 29 -4.91 8.69 20.54
CA THR A 29 -4.83 9.10 19.14
C THR A 29 -6.22 9.00 18.55
N ARG A 30 -7.01 10.08 18.67
CA ARG A 30 -8.22 10.29 17.87
C ARG A 30 -7.81 10.09 16.42
N THR A 31 -8.18 8.95 15.84
CA THR A 31 -8.07 8.72 14.41
C THR A 31 -8.81 9.87 13.72
N LYS A 32 -8.06 10.79 13.12
CA LYS A 32 -8.66 11.87 12.32
C LYS A 32 -9.62 11.20 11.34
N LYS A 33 -10.90 11.52 11.46
CA LYS A 33 -11.94 11.02 10.56
C LYS A 33 -11.49 11.39 9.15
N LYS A 34 -11.18 10.40 8.29
CA LYS A 34 -10.79 10.63 6.92
C LYS A 34 -11.91 11.40 6.24
N GLU A 35 -11.61 12.62 5.79
CA GLU A 35 -12.55 13.40 5.00
C GLU A 35 -12.83 12.66 3.70
N ARG A 36 -14.12 12.42 3.40
CA ARG A 36 -14.53 11.81 2.14
C ARG A 36 -14.40 12.87 1.04
N LYS A 37 -13.58 12.57 0.05
CA LYS A 37 -13.46 13.39 -1.15
C LYS A 37 -14.47 12.84 -2.17
N ASN A 38 -15.43 13.65 -2.62
CA ASN A 38 -16.39 13.21 -3.65
C ASN A 38 -15.75 13.35 -5.03
N ILE A 39 -15.07 12.31 -5.49
CA ILE A 39 -14.35 12.25 -6.76
C ILE A 39 -15.01 11.17 -7.62
N ALA A 40 -15.70 11.54 -8.69
CA ALA A 40 -16.43 10.60 -9.53
C ALA A 40 -15.54 9.86 -10.53
N ALA A 41 -14.52 10.54 -11.08
CA ALA A 41 -13.60 9.99 -12.07
C ALA A 41 -12.15 10.12 -11.62
N GLY A 42 -11.32 9.16 -11.98
CA GLY A 42 -9.91 9.15 -11.61
C GLY A 42 -9.05 8.27 -12.49
N THR A 43 -7.79 8.14 -12.10
CA THR A 43 -6.78 7.37 -12.82
C THR A 43 -6.17 6.32 -11.90
N ALA A 44 -6.11 5.08 -12.37
CA ALA A 44 -5.45 3.98 -11.67
C ALA A 44 -4.09 3.69 -12.29
N HIS A 45 -3.03 3.88 -11.53
CA HIS A 45 -1.65 3.57 -11.93
C HIS A 45 -1.25 2.23 -11.35
N ILE A 46 -0.97 1.26 -12.21
CA ILE A 46 -0.51 -0.08 -11.83
C ILE A 46 0.96 -0.20 -12.21
N GLN A 47 1.83 -0.26 -11.21
CA GLN A 47 3.24 -0.54 -11.41
C GLN A 47 3.55 -1.97 -11.00
N SER A 48 3.80 -2.84 -11.98
CA SER A 48 4.09 -4.26 -11.76
C SER A 48 5.53 -4.58 -12.16
N THR A 49 6.35 -4.89 -11.17
CA THR A 49 7.73 -5.36 -11.35
C THR A 49 7.79 -6.86 -11.12
N PHE A 50 8.91 -7.50 -11.42
CA PHE A 50 9.13 -8.93 -11.10
C PHE A 50 9.08 -9.24 -9.60
N ASN A 51 9.22 -8.26 -8.72
CA ASN A 51 9.28 -8.46 -7.28
C ASN A 51 8.06 -7.95 -6.52
N ASN A 52 7.31 -7.01 -7.09
CA ASN A 52 6.21 -6.35 -6.37
C ASN A 52 5.22 -5.72 -7.36
N THR A 53 3.97 -5.57 -6.93
CA THR A 53 2.96 -4.78 -7.64
C THR A 53 2.43 -3.69 -6.71
N ILE A 54 2.37 -2.47 -7.22
CA ILE A 54 1.86 -1.28 -6.53
C ILE A 54 0.70 -0.73 -7.36
N VAL A 55 -0.42 -0.50 -6.72
CA VAL A 55 -1.61 0.12 -7.31
C VAL A 55 -1.86 1.44 -6.61
N THR A 56 -1.92 2.51 -7.37
CA THR A 56 -2.20 3.87 -6.88
C THR A 56 -3.37 4.44 -7.66
N ILE A 57 -4.40 4.90 -6.97
CA ILE A 57 -5.55 5.54 -7.59
C ILE A 57 -5.51 7.01 -7.26
N THR A 58 -5.55 7.81 -8.30
CA THR A 58 -5.48 9.27 -8.23
C THR A 58 -6.75 9.90 -8.80
N ASP A 59 -6.96 11.15 -8.48
CA ASP A 59 -7.96 11.96 -9.14
C ASP A 59 -7.43 12.43 -10.52
N THR A 60 -8.25 13.15 -11.28
CA THR A 60 -7.88 13.73 -12.59
C THR A 60 -6.78 14.79 -12.50
N GLN A 61 -6.55 15.37 -11.32
CA GLN A 61 -5.48 16.32 -11.04
C GLN A 61 -4.15 15.63 -10.65
N GLY A 62 -4.14 14.30 -10.50
CA GLY A 62 -2.98 13.54 -10.06
C GLY A 62 -2.80 13.42 -8.55
N ASN A 63 -3.75 13.93 -7.73
CA ASN A 63 -3.67 13.76 -6.28
C ASN A 63 -4.03 12.33 -5.90
N THR A 64 -3.23 11.70 -5.06
CA THR A 64 -3.47 10.34 -4.60
C THR A 64 -4.70 10.27 -3.68
N VAL A 65 -5.66 9.44 -4.06
CA VAL A 65 -6.87 9.13 -3.30
C VAL A 65 -6.67 7.88 -2.46
N SER A 66 -6.18 6.82 -3.10
CA SER A 66 -5.89 5.55 -2.43
C SER A 66 -4.67 4.88 -3.07
N TRP A 67 -4.00 4.06 -2.29
CA TRP A 67 -2.94 3.21 -2.81
C TRP A 67 -2.82 1.93 -2.00
N CYS A 68 -2.35 0.88 -2.62
CA CYS A 68 -1.99 -0.36 -1.95
C CYS A 68 -0.85 -1.05 -2.70
N SER A 69 -0.03 -1.78 -1.99
CA SER A 69 1.00 -2.64 -2.58
C SER A 69 0.89 -4.05 -2.03
N THR A 70 1.43 -5.03 -2.75
CA THR A 70 1.44 -6.41 -2.27
C THR A 70 2.22 -6.55 -0.96
N GLY A 71 3.26 -5.71 -0.76
CA GLY A 71 4.01 -5.65 0.51
C GLY A 71 3.19 -5.09 1.68
N ALA A 72 2.29 -4.13 1.43
CA ALA A 72 1.40 -3.56 2.45
C ALA A 72 0.37 -4.59 2.97
N LEU A 73 0.00 -5.57 2.16
CA LEU A 73 -0.88 -6.68 2.52
C LEU A 73 -0.14 -7.86 3.19
N ASN A 74 1.06 -7.62 3.71
CA ASN A 74 1.89 -8.63 4.38
C ASN A 74 2.37 -9.80 3.49
N PHE A 75 2.24 -9.73 2.18
CA PHE A 75 2.94 -10.67 1.31
C PHE A 75 4.44 -10.42 1.39
N ARG A 76 5.25 -11.46 1.59
CA ARG A 76 6.70 -11.36 1.73
C ARG A 76 7.44 -12.23 0.71
N GLY A 77 8.67 -11.84 0.39
CA GLY A 77 9.54 -12.59 -0.53
C GLY A 77 8.92 -12.75 -1.92
N SER A 78 9.00 -13.93 -2.49
CA SER A 78 8.48 -14.27 -3.82
C SER A 78 6.95 -14.17 -3.95
N ARG A 79 6.22 -14.24 -2.85
CA ARG A 79 4.75 -14.13 -2.85
C ARG A 79 4.25 -12.75 -3.31
N LYS A 80 5.08 -11.70 -3.18
CA LYS A 80 4.71 -10.32 -3.61
C LYS A 80 4.55 -10.19 -5.12
N SER A 81 5.21 -11.02 -5.91
CA SER A 81 5.14 -10.98 -7.36
C SER A 81 4.02 -11.81 -7.97
N THR A 82 3.23 -12.51 -7.13
CA THR A 82 2.16 -13.37 -7.62
C THR A 82 0.97 -12.58 -8.14
N PRO A 83 0.24 -13.07 -9.17
CA PRO A 83 -1.00 -12.47 -9.67
C PRO A 83 -2.06 -12.30 -8.58
N TYR A 84 -2.18 -13.27 -7.67
CA TYR A 84 -3.11 -13.22 -6.54
C TYR A 84 -2.83 -12.04 -5.60
N ALA A 85 -1.56 -11.81 -5.27
CA ALA A 85 -1.19 -10.67 -4.44
C ALA A 85 -1.52 -9.32 -5.11
N ALA A 86 -1.29 -9.23 -6.43
CA ALA A 86 -1.64 -8.05 -7.22
C ALA A 86 -3.16 -7.81 -7.26
N GLN A 87 -3.95 -8.87 -7.40
CA GLN A 87 -5.40 -8.81 -7.31
C GLN A 87 -5.85 -8.26 -5.96
N SER A 88 -5.38 -8.82 -4.84
CA SER A 88 -5.74 -8.38 -3.49
C SER A 88 -5.34 -6.92 -3.23
N ALA A 89 -4.19 -6.47 -3.77
CA ALA A 89 -3.75 -5.08 -3.67
C ALA A 89 -4.68 -4.13 -4.44
N ALA A 90 -5.08 -4.52 -5.65
CA ALA A 90 -6.01 -3.74 -6.47
C ALA A 90 -7.41 -3.66 -5.83
N GLU A 91 -7.94 -4.76 -5.32
CA GLU A 91 -9.22 -4.79 -4.60
C GLU A 91 -9.22 -3.86 -3.38
N THR A 92 -8.13 -3.90 -2.59
CA THR A 92 -8.01 -3.04 -1.40
C THR A 92 -7.96 -1.56 -1.78
N ALA A 93 -7.16 -1.20 -2.79
CA ALA A 93 -7.09 0.17 -3.27
C ALA A 93 -8.42 0.65 -3.86
N ALA A 94 -9.11 -0.20 -4.63
CA ALA A 94 -10.41 0.10 -5.23
C ALA A 94 -11.50 0.33 -4.18
N LYS A 95 -11.57 -0.50 -3.14
CA LYS A 95 -12.55 -0.32 -2.04
C LYS A 95 -12.41 1.03 -1.38
N VAL A 96 -11.18 1.46 -1.08
CA VAL A 96 -10.92 2.78 -0.48
C VAL A 96 -11.28 3.91 -1.46
N ALA A 97 -11.02 3.76 -2.77
CA ALA A 97 -11.39 4.74 -3.77
C ALA A 97 -12.91 4.88 -3.91
N MET A 98 -13.65 3.76 -3.86
CA MET A 98 -15.11 3.78 -3.86
C MET A 98 -15.71 4.43 -2.61
N GLU A 99 -15.07 4.34 -1.44
CA GLU A 99 -15.46 5.09 -0.23
C GLU A 99 -15.39 6.61 -0.45
N HIS A 100 -14.51 7.06 -1.34
CA HIS A 100 -14.40 8.45 -1.78
C HIS A 100 -15.34 8.82 -2.93
N GLY A 101 -16.21 7.90 -3.37
CA GLY A 101 -17.23 8.13 -4.38
C GLY A 101 -16.81 7.87 -5.82
N MET A 102 -15.62 7.28 -6.05
CA MET A 102 -15.11 7.00 -7.39
C MET A 102 -15.92 5.92 -8.10
N LYS A 103 -16.28 6.15 -9.37
CA LYS A 103 -17.04 5.23 -10.21
C LYS A 103 -16.28 4.83 -11.47
N THR A 104 -15.66 5.79 -12.15
CA THR A 104 -14.95 5.58 -13.42
C THR A 104 -13.46 5.76 -13.25
N VAL A 105 -12.65 4.90 -13.88
CA VAL A 105 -11.19 4.95 -13.82
C VAL A 105 -10.55 4.68 -15.16
N GLU A 106 -9.54 5.48 -15.51
CA GLU A 106 -8.59 5.19 -16.57
C GLU A 106 -7.42 4.40 -15.98
N VAL A 107 -6.98 3.35 -16.65
CA VAL A 107 -5.91 2.48 -16.14
C VAL A 107 -4.62 2.68 -16.92
N TYR A 108 -3.56 3.06 -16.22
CA TYR A 108 -2.21 3.17 -16.75
C TYR A 108 -1.34 2.06 -16.14
N VAL A 109 -0.85 1.19 -17.01
CA VAL A 109 -0.03 0.03 -16.60
C VAL A 109 1.43 0.29 -16.93
N LYS A 110 2.32 -0.05 -16.00
CA LYS A 110 3.75 0.09 -16.17
C LYS A 110 4.50 -1.12 -15.65
N GLY A 111 5.45 -1.64 -16.43
CA GLY A 111 6.38 -2.69 -16.03
C GLY A 111 5.99 -4.10 -16.49
N PRO A 112 6.92 -5.06 -16.44
CA PRO A 112 6.79 -6.39 -17.02
C PRO A 112 6.27 -7.46 -16.04
N GLY A 113 5.81 -7.11 -14.84
CA GLY A 113 5.41 -8.07 -13.81
C GLY A 113 4.17 -8.89 -14.17
N SER A 114 4.03 -10.08 -13.59
CA SER A 114 2.89 -10.98 -13.81
C SER A 114 1.56 -10.49 -13.22
N GLY A 115 1.60 -9.47 -12.35
CA GLY A 115 0.41 -8.90 -11.70
C GLY A 115 -0.38 -7.90 -12.56
N ARG A 116 0.07 -7.55 -13.77
CA ARG A 116 -0.56 -6.55 -14.65
C ARG A 116 -2.04 -6.83 -14.90
N GLU A 117 -2.31 -7.96 -15.54
CA GLU A 117 -3.67 -8.35 -15.94
C GLU A 117 -4.57 -8.61 -14.73
N SER A 118 -4.04 -9.30 -13.72
CA SER A 118 -4.79 -9.63 -12.52
C SER A 118 -5.25 -8.39 -11.77
N ALA A 119 -4.42 -7.33 -11.71
CA ALA A 119 -4.78 -6.06 -11.10
C ALA A 119 -5.89 -5.34 -11.88
N ILE A 120 -5.84 -5.34 -13.23
CA ILE A 120 -6.88 -4.73 -14.08
C ILE A 120 -8.22 -5.45 -13.87
N ARG A 121 -8.20 -6.79 -13.94
CA ARG A 121 -9.42 -7.59 -13.72
C ARG A 121 -10.01 -7.36 -12.33
N ALA A 122 -9.17 -7.20 -11.31
CA ALA A 122 -9.61 -6.94 -9.94
C ALA A 122 -10.29 -5.57 -9.81
N LEU A 123 -9.81 -4.52 -10.49
CA LEU A 123 -10.46 -3.20 -10.51
C LEU A 123 -11.87 -3.29 -11.10
N GLN A 124 -12.04 -4.04 -12.20
CA GLN A 124 -13.36 -4.28 -12.80
C GLN A 124 -14.26 -5.10 -11.89
N ALA A 125 -13.73 -6.16 -11.30
CA ALA A 125 -14.48 -7.05 -10.40
C ALA A 125 -14.99 -6.35 -9.14
N THR A 126 -14.31 -5.31 -8.67
CA THR A 126 -14.74 -4.51 -7.50
C THR A 126 -15.88 -3.54 -7.81
N GLY A 127 -16.23 -3.33 -9.09
CA GLY A 127 -17.32 -2.46 -9.51
C GLY A 127 -16.88 -1.08 -10.02
N LEU A 128 -15.59 -0.85 -10.21
CA LEU A 128 -15.09 0.33 -10.91
C LEU A 128 -15.24 0.15 -12.43
N GLU A 129 -15.81 1.13 -13.10
CA GLU A 129 -15.91 1.15 -14.56
C GLU A 129 -14.57 1.58 -15.16
N VAL A 130 -13.95 0.68 -15.91
CA VAL A 130 -12.69 0.94 -16.60
C VAL A 130 -12.99 1.48 -17.99
N THR A 131 -12.71 2.75 -18.24
CA THR A 131 -12.99 3.43 -19.51
C THR A 131 -11.86 3.24 -20.53
N MET A 132 -10.62 3.21 -20.07
CA MET A 132 -9.45 3.11 -20.93
C MET A 132 -8.31 2.37 -20.23
N ILE A 133 -7.55 1.60 -21.01
CA ILE A 133 -6.33 0.92 -20.54
C ILE A 133 -5.18 1.34 -21.44
N ARG A 134 -4.11 1.89 -20.85
CA ARG A 134 -2.88 2.29 -21.53
C ARG A 134 -1.65 1.63 -20.92
N ASP A 135 -0.76 1.15 -21.75
CA ASP A 135 0.60 0.77 -21.33
C ASP A 135 1.53 1.99 -21.44
N VAL A 136 2.10 2.39 -20.32
CA VAL A 136 3.04 3.52 -20.21
C VAL A 136 4.43 3.06 -19.79
N THR A 137 4.78 1.81 -20.11
CA THR A 137 6.11 1.27 -19.81
C THR A 137 7.17 2.06 -20.58
N PRO A 138 8.14 2.71 -19.90
CA PRO A 138 9.14 3.52 -20.59
C PRO A 138 10.09 2.62 -21.38
N ILE A 139 10.28 2.96 -22.67
CA ILE A 139 11.27 2.33 -23.53
C ILE A 139 12.40 3.34 -23.76
N PRO A 140 13.63 3.06 -23.32
CA PRO A 140 14.74 3.97 -23.50
C PRO A 140 15.14 4.08 -24.98
N HIS A 141 15.38 5.31 -25.46
CA HIS A 141 15.99 5.58 -26.77
C HIS A 141 17.52 5.55 -26.62
N ASN A 142 18.13 4.35 -26.55
CA ASN A 142 19.57 4.18 -26.27
C ASN A 142 20.03 4.85 -24.96
N GLY A 143 19.24 4.79 -23.91
CA GLY A 143 19.52 5.38 -22.60
C GLY A 143 20.78 4.87 -21.91
N CYS A 144 20.85 5.03 -20.59
CA CYS A 144 21.97 4.59 -19.78
C CYS A 144 22.20 3.08 -19.86
N ARG A 145 23.45 2.66 -19.71
CA ARG A 145 23.81 1.23 -19.65
C ARG A 145 23.03 0.54 -18.52
N PRO A 146 22.35 -0.58 -18.78
CA PRO A 146 21.65 -1.32 -17.74
C PRO A 146 22.60 -1.87 -16.69
N PRO A 147 22.14 -2.05 -15.43
CA PRO A 147 22.94 -2.64 -14.37
C PRO A 147 23.39 -4.07 -14.72
N LYS A 148 24.46 -4.52 -14.10
CA LYS A 148 25.00 -5.87 -14.24
C LYS A 148 23.91 -6.90 -13.92
N ARG A 149 23.83 -7.98 -14.71
CA ARG A 149 22.93 -9.10 -14.41
C ARG A 149 23.21 -9.69 -13.03
N ARG A 150 22.15 -9.98 -12.29
CA ARG A 150 22.25 -10.69 -11.01
C ARG A 150 22.87 -12.06 -11.24
N ARG A 151 23.90 -12.39 -10.49
CA ARG A 151 24.43 -13.76 -10.44
C ARG A 151 23.47 -14.59 -9.61
N ILE A 152 23.06 -15.72 -10.14
CA ILE A 152 22.21 -16.74 -9.50
C ILE A 152 23.15 -17.86 -9.03
#